data_53c0209ed260c2ce409eb25ef0e8a768
#
_entry.id   53c0209ed260c2ce409eb25ef0e8a768
#
_cell.length_a   1.000
_cell.length_b   1.000
_cell.length_c   1.000
_cell.angle_alpha   90.00
_cell.angle_beta   90.00
_cell.angle_gamma   90.00
#
_symmetry.space_group_name_H-M   'P 1'
#
loop_
_entity.id
_entity.type
_entity.pdbx_description
1 polymer ?
#
loop_
_entity_poly.entity_id
_entity_poly.type
_entity_poly.pdbx_seq_one_letter_code
_entity_poly.pdbx_strand_id
1 'polypeptide(L)'
;MNNSKRIYRAAIYVRLSKEDGDLDDVRKAESNSISNQKSLILNYLKDKEDIEIVSIREDDGYSGATFDRPAFKLMLQDVKDGIIDCIVVKDLSRFAREYIDAGRYIERMFPAMGIRFIAINDAYDSADTQAQGNEIIIPFKNLINDAYCRDISIKIRSHLETKRQNGEFVGNYCVYGYKKSEIDHNVIVPDEYAGHVVQDIFCWIKNGMSLDAISDKLNVLGILSPMAYKLSNGENYKTAFQKKDELLWTPVAVRRIATNIIYTGTLVQGKFTTPNHKVKTKILKPQEKWAVCHNNHEALVSLRTFQIVQRLLSVDMRMAPGKDSIYLLSGIAVCLSLIHISE
;
A
#
# COMPACT_ATOMS: atom_id res chain seq x y z
N MET A 1 39.98 -16.50 42.00
CA MET A 1 39.68 -16.53 40.56
C MET A 1 38.90 -15.25 40.25
N ASN A 2 39.52 -14.33 39.54
CA ASN A 2 38.88 -13.06 39.15
C ASN A 2 37.70 -13.36 38.20
N ASN A 3 36.50 -13.21 38.70
CA ASN A 3 35.30 -13.23 37.91
C ASN A 3 35.23 -11.88 37.16
N SER A 4 35.98 -11.74 36.05
CA SER A 4 35.79 -10.59 35.14
C SER A 4 34.41 -10.71 34.58
N LYS A 5 33.44 -9.83 35.02
CA LYS A 5 32.11 -9.73 34.43
C LYS A 5 32.24 -9.55 32.92
N ARG A 6 31.64 -10.44 32.14
CA ARG A 6 31.63 -10.33 30.68
C ARG A 6 30.88 -9.05 30.32
N ILE A 7 31.53 -8.16 29.56
CA ILE A 7 30.91 -6.97 29.00
C ILE A 7 30.32 -7.36 27.63
N TYR A 8 29.04 -7.14 27.45
CA TYR A 8 28.33 -7.41 26.21
C TYR A 8 28.30 -6.15 25.30
N ARG A 9 28.66 -6.32 24.04
CA ARG A 9 28.62 -5.26 23.03
C ARG A 9 27.24 -5.24 22.36
N ALA A 10 26.43 -4.24 22.67
CA ALA A 10 25.05 -4.20 22.33
C ALA A 10 24.74 -3.36 21.07
N ALA A 11 23.88 -3.88 20.21
CA ALA A 11 23.14 -3.10 19.24
C ALA A 11 21.71 -2.82 19.76
N ILE A 12 21.34 -1.56 19.76
CA ILE A 12 19.95 -1.13 19.98
C ILE A 12 19.22 -1.21 18.64
N TYR A 13 18.10 -1.94 18.58
CA TYR A 13 17.27 -2.00 17.38
C TYR A 13 15.88 -1.40 17.64
N VAL A 14 15.52 -0.41 16.82
CA VAL A 14 14.23 0.28 16.90
C VAL A 14 13.54 0.24 15.53
N ARG A 15 12.19 0.17 15.54
CA ARG A 15 11.39 0.11 14.32
C ARG A 15 10.07 0.87 14.47
N LEU A 16 9.72 1.63 13.44
CA LEU A 16 8.40 2.22 13.29
C LEU A 16 7.77 1.72 11.98
N SER A 17 6.51 1.30 12.04
CA SER A 17 5.72 0.92 10.87
C SER A 17 4.95 2.15 10.36
N LYS A 18 4.71 2.23 9.05
CA LYS A 18 3.81 3.26 8.48
C LYS A 18 2.39 3.21 9.07
N GLU A 19 1.98 2.02 9.49
CA GLU A 19 0.66 1.78 10.10
C GLU A 19 0.59 2.29 11.55
N ASP A 20 1.73 2.48 12.23
CA ASP A 20 1.80 2.97 13.61
C ASP A 20 1.75 4.51 13.70
N GLY A 21 1.88 5.23 12.55
CA GLY A 21 1.85 6.69 12.45
C GLY A 21 0.49 7.30 12.09
N ASP A 22 -0.47 6.49 11.60
CA ASP A 22 -1.78 6.96 11.10
C ASP A 22 -2.90 6.87 12.15
N LEU A 23 -2.59 6.64 13.41
CA LEU A 23 -3.60 6.64 14.47
C LEU A 23 -3.77 8.07 15.00
N ASP A 24 -4.99 8.62 14.84
CA ASP A 24 -5.45 9.94 15.31
C ASP A 24 -5.34 10.18 16.85
N ASP A 25 -4.67 9.30 17.56
CA ASP A 25 -4.43 9.39 18.99
C ASP A 25 -2.99 9.85 19.26
N VAL A 26 -2.80 11.16 19.37
CA VAL A 26 -1.50 11.84 19.59
C VAL A 26 -0.67 11.18 20.70
N ARG A 27 -1.32 10.69 21.78
CA ARG A 27 -0.64 10.02 22.89
C ARG A 27 -0.06 8.65 22.53
N LYS A 28 -0.71 7.90 21.61
CA LYS A 28 -0.20 6.61 21.11
C LYS A 28 0.89 6.79 20.06
N ALA A 29 0.79 7.81 19.22
CA ALA A 29 1.81 8.16 18.24
C ALA A 29 3.14 8.56 18.94
N GLU A 30 3.07 9.34 20.02
CA GLU A 30 4.25 9.70 20.82
C GLU A 30 4.92 8.50 21.51
N SER A 31 4.14 7.54 22.04
CA SER A 31 4.71 6.37 22.73
C SER A 31 5.41 5.38 21.81
N ASN A 32 5.12 5.42 20.51
CA ASN A 32 5.66 4.51 19.51
C ASN A 32 6.76 5.12 18.62
N SER A 33 7.04 6.41 18.78
CA SER A 33 8.09 7.08 18.00
C SER A 33 9.47 6.42 18.20
N ILE A 34 10.31 6.46 17.19
CA ILE A 34 11.69 5.95 17.25
C ILE A 34 12.46 6.60 18.39
N SER A 35 12.28 7.92 18.59
CA SER A 35 12.93 8.69 19.67
C SER A 35 12.55 8.17 21.07
N ASN A 36 11.25 7.89 21.29
CA ASN A 36 10.78 7.35 22.55
C ASN A 36 11.28 5.93 22.82
N GLN A 37 11.36 5.08 21.76
CA GLN A 37 11.94 3.75 21.89
C GLN A 37 13.41 3.83 22.27
N LYS A 38 14.20 4.70 21.63
CA LYS A 38 15.60 4.94 21.98
C LYS A 38 15.76 5.42 23.43
N SER A 39 15.02 6.44 23.81
CA SER A 39 15.08 7.01 25.17
C SER A 39 14.77 5.96 26.25
N LEU A 40 13.76 5.12 26.03
CA LEU A 40 13.41 4.01 26.91
C LEU A 40 14.56 3.01 27.04
N ILE A 41 15.13 2.59 25.91
CA ILE A 41 16.23 1.60 25.89
C ILE A 41 17.49 2.18 26.55
N LEU A 42 17.86 3.43 26.22
CA LEU A 42 19.01 4.09 26.79
C LEU A 42 18.85 4.27 28.30
N ASN A 43 17.66 4.62 28.80
CA ASN A 43 17.41 4.73 30.24
C ASN A 43 17.52 3.37 30.93
N TYR A 44 17.03 2.29 30.33
CA TYR A 44 17.17 0.93 30.87
C TYR A 44 18.64 0.48 30.95
N LEU A 45 19.45 0.85 29.96
CA LEU A 45 20.86 0.45 29.88
C LEU A 45 21.78 1.28 30.78
N LYS A 46 21.37 2.46 31.28
CA LYS A 46 22.19 3.29 32.18
C LYS A 46 22.66 2.54 33.44
N ASP A 47 21.81 1.67 33.97
CA ASP A 47 22.04 0.95 35.21
C ASP A 47 22.67 -0.45 34.95
N LYS A 48 23.02 -0.75 33.70
CA LYS A 48 23.60 -2.05 33.28
C LYS A 48 25.10 -1.91 32.98
N GLU A 49 25.95 -2.13 33.99
CA GLU A 49 27.40 -2.05 33.84
C GLU A 49 28.00 -3.15 32.96
N ASP A 50 27.23 -4.21 32.67
CA ASP A 50 27.66 -5.35 31.87
C ASP A 50 27.35 -5.20 30.38
N ILE A 51 26.85 -4.04 29.94
CA ILE A 51 26.43 -3.80 28.53
C ILE A 51 27.04 -2.49 28.03
N GLU A 52 27.77 -2.58 26.92
CA GLU A 52 28.31 -1.45 26.16
C GLU A 52 27.58 -1.28 24.84
N ILE A 53 27.08 -0.05 24.56
CA ILE A 53 26.34 0.26 23.33
C ILE A 53 27.33 0.52 22.20
N VAL A 54 27.32 -0.34 21.17
CA VAL A 54 28.20 -0.23 20.00
C VAL A 54 27.48 0.44 18.83
N SER A 55 26.19 0.11 18.62
CA SER A 55 25.43 0.66 17.49
C SER A 55 23.95 0.84 17.80
N ILE A 56 23.32 1.79 17.06
CA ILE A 56 21.87 1.98 17.05
C ILE A 56 21.39 1.78 15.61
N ARG A 57 20.47 0.83 15.41
CA ARG A 57 19.93 0.44 14.12
C ARG A 57 18.45 0.79 14.05
N GLU A 58 18.06 1.49 12.99
CA GLU A 58 16.70 2.06 12.84
C GLU A 58 16.10 1.69 11.51
N ASP A 59 14.90 1.10 11.54
CA ASP A 59 14.06 0.86 10.36
C ASP A 59 12.76 1.67 10.49
N ASP A 60 12.71 2.83 9.82
CA ASP A 60 11.53 3.69 9.75
C ASP A 60 10.68 3.35 8.52
N GLY A 61 9.37 3.18 8.73
CA GLY A 61 8.42 2.86 7.67
C GLY A 61 8.42 1.39 7.21
N TYR A 62 9.10 0.48 7.91
CA TYR A 62 9.14 -0.94 7.59
C TYR A 62 8.18 -1.76 8.46
N SER A 63 7.46 -2.71 7.82
CA SER A 63 6.57 -3.63 8.53
C SER A 63 7.35 -4.66 9.37
N GLY A 64 6.81 -5.03 10.51
CA GLY A 64 7.35 -6.13 11.33
C GLY A 64 7.06 -7.54 10.78
N ALA A 65 6.28 -7.66 9.70
CA ALA A 65 5.89 -8.94 9.11
C ALA A 65 6.97 -9.59 8.23
N THR A 66 8.05 -8.86 7.89
CA THR A 66 9.14 -9.39 7.07
C THR A 66 10.48 -8.95 7.65
N PHE A 67 11.54 -9.74 7.42
CA PHE A 67 12.92 -9.40 7.79
C PHE A 67 13.69 -8.71 6.64
N ASP A 68 13.00 -8.31 5.58
CA ASP A 68 13.59 -7.54 4.49
C ASP A 68 13.67 -6.04 4.87
N ARG A 69 14.51 -5.77 5.88
CA ARG A 69 14.71 -4.46 6.50
C ARG A 69 16.20 -4.13 6.48
N PRO A 70 16.61 -2.97 5.93
CA PRO A 70 18.02 -2.63 5.75
C PRO A 70 18.81 -2.60 7.06
N ALA A 71 18.33 -1.90 8.09
CA ALA A 71 19.04 -1.79 9.36
C ALA A 71 19.09 -3.13 10.13
N PHE A 72 18.02 -3.95 10.00
CA PHE A 72 18.01 -5.30 10.56
C PHE A 72 19.06 -6.20 9.90
N LYS A 73 19.19 -6.16 8.57
CA LYS A 73 20.21 -6.93 7.86
C LYS A 73 21.63 -6.53 8.25
N LEU A 74 21.89 -5.22 8.39
CA LEU A 74 23.17 -4.72 8.86
C LEU A 74 23.47 -5.19 10.30
N MET A 75 22.48 -5.15 11.19
CA MET A 75 22.62 -5.67 12.55
C MET A 75 22.97 -7.17 12.53
N LEU A 76 22.32 -7.98 11.71
CA LEU A 76 22.65 -9.41 11.57
C LEU A 76 24.04 -9.64 10.97
N GLN A 77 24.51 -8.73 10.11
CA GLN A 77 25.89 -8.79 9.62
C GLN A 77 26.89 -8.49 10.75
N ASP A 78 26.63 -7.44 11.56
CA ASP A 78 27.46 -7.12 12.73
C ASP A 78 27.53 -8.30 13.74
N VAL A 79 26.42 -9.06 13.88
CA VAL A 79 26.40 -10.31 14.68
C VAL A 79 27.33 -11.36 14.08
N LYS A 80 27.24 -11.60 12.76
CA LYS A 80 28.09 -12.62 12.08
C LYS A 80 29.57 -12.26 12.12
N ASP A 81 29.87 -10.97 12.01
CA ASP A 81 31.22 -10.45 12.03
C ASP A 81 31.81 -10.37 13.48
N GLY A 82 30.98 -10.73 14.47
CA GLY A 82 31.36 -10.72 15.88
C GLY A 82 31.58 -9.31 16.44
N ILE A 83 31.02 -8.27 15.80
CA ILE A 83 31.12 -6.88 16.26
C ILE A 83 30.23 -6.67 17.48
N ILE A 84 29.03 -7.27 17.46
CA ILE A 84 28.06 -7.23 18.55
C ILE A 84 27.75 -8.64 19.06
N ASP A 85 27.48 -8.76 20.34
CA ASP A 85 27.09 -10.01 21.02
C ASP A 85 25.88 -9.83 21.93
N CYS A 86 25.23 -8.66 21.84
CA CYS A 86 23.94 -8.37 22.50
C CYS A 86 23.02 -7.59 21.56
N ILE A 87 21.73 -7.88 21.59
CA ILE A 87 20.68 -7.14 20.87
C ILE A 87 19.63 -6.68 21.89
N VAL A 88 19.29 -5.39 21.88
CA VAL A 88 18.31 -4.80 22.78
C VAL A 88 17.17 -4.16 21.99
N VAL A 89 15.94 -4.54 22.30
CA VAL A 89 14.72 -4.01 21.69
C VAL A 89 13.74 -3.53 22.76
N LYS A 90 12.83 -2.62 22.41
CA LYS A 90 11.78 -2.19 23.33
C LYS A 90 10.85 -3.34 23.71
N ASP A 91 10.38 -4.09 22.68
CA ASP A 91 9.51 -5.25 22.82
C ASP A 91 9.68 -6.21 21.63
N LEU A 92 9.18 -7.44 21.77
CA LEU A 92 9.28 -8.47 20.73
C LEU A 92 8.60 -8.06 19.41
N SER A 93 7.56 -7.22 19.45
CA SER A 93 6.87 -6.75 18.25
C SER A 93 7.74 -5.82 17.40
N ARG A 94 8.72 -5.14 18.00
CA ARG A 94 9.71 -4.32 17.27
C ARG A 94 10.71 -5.19 16.55
N PHE A 95 11.07 -6.33 17.15
CA PHE A 95 11.95 -7.31 16.51
C PHE A 95 11.25 -8.01 15.34
N ALA A 96 10.10 -8.68 15.59
CA ALA A 96 9.30 -9.33 14.57
C ALA A 96 7.83 -9.48 14.99
N ARG A 97 6.91 -9.41 14.01
CA ARG A 97 5.49 -9.73 14.21
C ARG A 97 5.15 -11.18 13.87
N GLU A 98 5.99 -11.84 13.08
CA GLU A 98 5.80 -13.24 12.71
C GLU A 98 6.58 -14.15 13.67
N TYR A 99 5.84 -14.99 14.41
CA TYR A 99 6.40 -15.78 15.52
C TYR A 99 7.35 -16.88 15.07
N ILE A 100 7.13 -17.47 13.89
CA ILE A 100 7.98 -18.57 13.38
C ILE A 100 9.40 -18.08 13.16
N ASP A 101 9.52 -16.92 12.52
CA ASP A 101 10.84 -16.33 12.24
C ASP A 101 11.47 -15.73 13.50
N ALA A 102 10.67 -15.05 14.35
CA ALA A 102 11.18 -14.52 15.63
C ALA A 102 11.71 -15.65 16.53
N GLY A 103 10.95 -16.75 16.67
CA GLY A 103 11.35 -17.92 17.42
C GLY A 103 12.63 -18.54 16.87
N ARG A 104 12.77 -18.66 15.55
CA ARG A 104 13.99 -19.17 14.93
C ARG A 104 15.23 -18.38 15.32
N TYR A 105 15.14 -17.04 15.37
CA TYR A 105 16.25 -16.19 15.79
C TYR A 105 16.51 -16.29 17.30
N ILE A 106 15.46 -16.13 18.12
CA ILE A 106 15.59 -15.99 19.57
C ILE A 106 15.89 -17.34 20.23
N GLU A 107 15.26 -18.44 19.77
CA GLU A 107 15.38 -19.76 20.39
C GLU A 107 16.52 -20.61 19.82
N ARG A 108 16.93 -20.37 18.58
CA ARG A 108 17.94 -21.21 17.91
C ARG A 108 19.19 -20.45 17.49
N MET A 109 19.03 -19.38 16.69
CA MET A 109 20.19 -18.72 16.07
C MET A 109 21.01 -17.93 17.08
N PHE A 110 20.36 -17.08 17.87
CA PHE A 110 21.08 -16.24 18.86
C PHE A 110 21.74 -17.07 19.95
N PRO A 111 21.09 -18.08 20.58
CA PRO A 111 21.78 -18.96 21.53
C PRO A 111 22.96 -19.74 20.91
N ALA A 112 22.77 -20.25 19.68
CA ALA A 112 23.86 -20.97 18.98
C ALA A 112 25.07 -20.07 18.66
N MET A 113 24.87 -18.77 18.50
CA MET A 113 25.91 -17.77 18.25
C MET A 113 26.40 -17.07 19.54
N GLY A 114 25.85 -17.43 20.71
CA GLY A 114 26.20 -16.83 21.99
C GLY A 114 25.75 -15.37 22.14
N ILE A 115 24.68 -14.97 21.41
CA ILE A 115 24.11 -13.62 21.42
C ILE A 115 23.08 -13.50 22.53
N ARG A 116 23.23 -12.49 23.40
CA ARG A 116 22.24 -12.09 24.39
C ARG A 116 21.16 -11.28 23.73
N PHE A 117 19.89 -11.60 23.98
CA PHE A 117 18.74 -10.88 23.45
C PHE A 117 17.87 -10.34 24.59
N ILE A 118 17.59 -9.03 24.58
CA ILE A 118 16.82 -8.35 25.63
C ILE A 118 15.61 -7.65 24.99
N ALA A 119 14.40 -7.94 25.48
CA ALA A 119 13.17 -7.23 25.16
C ALA A 119 12.58 -6.61 26.45
N ILE A 120 12.73 -5.29 26.59
CA ILE A 120 12.53 -4.58 27.87
C ILE A 120 11.09 -4.69 28.36
N ASN A 121 10.11 -4.31 27.55
CA ASN A 121 8.70 -4.31 27.94
C ASN A 121 8.14 -5.73 28.12
N ASP A 122 8.79 -6.72 27.53
CA ASP A 122 8.42 -8.13 27.66
C ASP A 122 9.11 -8.78 28.86
N ALA A 123 9.96 -8.03 29.59
CA ALA A 123 10.78 -8.52 30.69
C ALA A 123 11.56 -9.79 30.33
N TYR A 124 12.06 -9.83 29.07
CA TYR A 124 12.81 -10.97 28.55
C TYR A 124 14.30 -10.63 28.41
N ASP A 125 15.14 -11.48 28.99
CA ASP A 125 16.59 -11.43 28.86
C ASP A 125 17.11 -12.88 28.73
N SER A 126 17.73 -13.20 27.60
CA SER A 126 18.20 -14.56 27.33
C SER A 126 19.37 -15.01 28.23
N ALA A 127 20.02 -14.08 28.93
CA ALA A 127 21.09 -14.39 29.89
C ALA A 127 20.56 -14.68 31.30
N ASP A 128 19.28 -14.41 31.58
CA ASP A 128 18.69 -14.69 32.88
C ASP A 128 18.29 -16.17 32.98
N THR A 129 19.02 -16.93 33.80
CA THR A 129 18.79 -18.36 34.03
C THR A 129 17.45 -18.68 34.69
N GLN A 130 16.80 -17.71 35.36
CA GLN A 130 15.43 -17.86 35.84
C GLN A 130 14.40 -17.71 34.72
N ALA A 131 14.79 -17.16 33.57
CA ALA A 131 13.95 -17.02 32.40
C ALA A 131 13.73 -18.33 31.63
N GLN A 132 14.40 -19.44 31.97
CA GLN A 132 14.14 -20.76 31.35
C GLN A 132 12.68 -21.24 31.49
N GLY A 133 11.90 -20.73 32.48
CA GLY A 133 10.46 -20.88 32.52
C GLY A 133 9.67 -20.07 31.49
N ASN A 134 10.32 -19.09 30.81
CA ASN A 134 9.70 -18.20 29.82
C ASN A 134 9.71 -18.76 28.37
N GLU A 135 10.30 -19.94 28.12
CA GLU A 135 10.30 -20.58 26.80
C GLU A 135 8.87 -20.77 26.24
N ILE A 136 7.88 -20.94 27.11
CA ILE A 136 6.47 -21.07 26.73
C ILE A 136 5.80 -19.69 26.54
N ILE A 137 6.26 -18.65 27.25
CA ILE A 137 5.61 -17.33 27.25
C ILE A 137 5.82 -16.61 25.91
N ILE A 138 6.99 -16.75 25.28
CA ILE A 138 7.32 -16.09 24.01
C ILE A 138 6.46 -16.61 22.85
N PRO A 139 6.38 -17.94 22.58
CA PRO A 139 5.47 -18.47 21.58
C PRO A 139 4.02 -18.09 21.83
N PHE A 140 3.59 -18.05 23.10
CA PHE A 140 2.23 -17.67 23.48
C PHE A 140 1.93 -16.19 23.24
N LYS A 141 2.83 -15.26 23.60
CA LYS A 141 2.70 -13.83 23.27
C LYS A 141 2.68 -13.60 21.76
N ASN A 142 3.53 -14.28 21.00
CA ASN A 142 3.56 -14.19 19.55
C ASN A 142 2.27 -14.73 18.92
N LEU A 143 1.72 -15.83 19.44
CA LEU A 143 0.43 -16.37 19.02
C LEU A 143 -0.72 -15.38 19.27
N ILE A 144 -0.74 -14.76 20.45
CA ILE A 144 -1.74 -13.72 20.78
C ILE A 144 -1.61 -12.52 19.85
N ASN A 145 -0.39 -12.05 19.56
CA ASN A 145 -0.15 -10.92 18.67
C ASN A 145 -0.61 -11.25 17.23
N ASP A 146 -0.35 -12.45 16.72
CA ASP A 146 -0.83 -12.88 15.39
C ASP A 146 -2.36 -12.97 15.36
N ALA A 147 -2.97 -13.54 16.40
CA ALA A 147 -4.42 -13.61 16.56
C ALA A 147 -5.05 -12.19 16.59
N TYR A 148 -4.44 -11.26 17.30
CA TYR A 148 -4.87 -9.86 17.38
C TYR A 148 -4.77 -9.16 16.01
N CYS A 149 -3.65 -9.30 15.30
CA CYS A 149 -3.49 -8.76 13.94
C CYS A 149 -4.52 -9.32 12.96
N ARG A 150 -4.83 -10.62 13.09
CA ARG A 150 -5.87 -11.31 12.31
C ARG A 150 -7.26 -10.74 12.61
N ASP A 151 -7.60 -10.57 13.88
CA ASP A 151 -8.89 -10.02 14.32
C ASP A 151 -9.10 -8.59 13.83
N ILE A 152 -8.09 -7.71 14.00
CA ILE A 152 -8.12 -6.35 13.47
C ILE A 152 -8.32 -6.37 11.95
N SER A 153 -7.58 -7.21 11.22
CA SER A 153 -7.73 -7.31 9.77
C SER A 153 -9.14 -7.71 9.35
N ILE A 154 -9.78 -8.63 10.07
CA ILE A 154 -11.16 -9.03 9.82
C ILE A 154 -12.11 -7.86 10.08
N LYS A 155 -11.97 -7.16 11.21
CA LYS A 155 -12.79 -6.00 11.58
C LYS A 155 -12.69 -4.86 10.57
N ILE A 156 -11.46 -4.50 10.15
CA ILE A 156 -11.23 -3.46 9.13
C ILE A 156 -11.89 -3.86 7.81
N ARG A 157 -11.73 -5.11 7.36
CA ARG A 157 -12.34 -5.59 6.11
C ARG A 157 -13.87 -5.55 6.18
N SER A 158 -14.45 -6.00 7.28
CA SER A 158 -15.90 -5.94 7.50
C SER A 158 -16.41 -4.50 7.49
N HIS A 159 -15.74 -3.60 8.20
CA HIS A 159 -16.10 -2.19 8.24
C HIS A 159 -16.02 -1.53 6.84
N LEU A 160 -14.94 -1.77 6.11
CA LEU A 160 -14.80 -1.25 4.73
C LEU A 160 -15.83 -1.86 3.77
N GLU A 161 -16.21 -3.12 3.96
CA GLU A 161 -17.26 -3.74 3.14
C GLU A 161 -18.63 -3.10 3.42
N THR A 162 -18.97 -2.88 4.69
CA THR A 162 -20.20 -2.17 5.09
C THR A 162 -20.23 -0.75 4.48
N LYS A 163 -19.14 0.00 4.59
CA LYS A 163 -19.04 1.32 3.97
C LYS A 163 -19.29 1.29 2.45
N ARG A 164 -18.68 0.33 1.75
CA ARG A 164 -18.89 0.18 0.30
C ARG A 164 -20.32 -0.16 -0.07
N GLN A 165 -20.98 -1.02 0.72
CA GLN A 165 -22.38 -1.39 0.52
C GLN A 165 -23.33 -0.19 0.76
N ASN A 166 -22.98 0.68 1.71
CA ASN A 166 -23.70 1.93 1.96
C ASN A 166 -23.44 3.00 0.88
N GLY A 167 -22.59 2.73 -0.12
CA GLY A 167 -22.25 3.70 -1.15
C GLY A 167 -21.23 4.75 -0.72
N GLU A 168 -20.57 4.57 0.41
CA GLU A 168 -19.50 5.46 0.85
C GLU A 168 -18.24 5.24 0.00
N PHE A 169 -17.60 6.32 -0.41
CA PHE A 169 -16.33 6.26 -1.13
C PHE A 169 -15.17 6.00 -0.16
N VAL A 170 -14.54 4.84 -0.27
CA VAL A 170 -13.44 4.42 0.62
C VAL A 170 -12.04 4.57 -0.01
N GLY A 171 -11.94 5.20 -1.18
CA GLY A 171 -10.64 5.43 -1.85
C GLY A 171 -9.85 6.57 -1.20
N ASN A 172 -8.53 6.45 -1.16
CA ASN A 172 -7.67 7.54 -0.68
C ASN A 172 -7.73 8.75 -1.61
N TYR A 173 -7.76 8.52 -2.92
CA TYR A 173 -7.80 9.55 -3.96
C TYR A 173 -8.99 9.34 -4.88
N CYS A 174 -9.62 10.44 -5.28
CA CYS A 174 -10.66 10.41 -6.30
C CYS A 174 -10.08 10.16 -7.70
N VAL A 175 -10.93 9.69 -8.60
CA VAL A 175 -10.59 9.66 -10.03
C VAL A 175 -10.60 11.09 -10.59
N TYR A 176 -9.86 11.34 -11.67
CA TYR A 176 -9.85 12.63 -12.35
C TYR A 176 -11.28 13.05 -12.75
N GLY A 177 -11.67 14.29 -12.50
CA GLY A 177 -13.04 14.79 -12.70
C GLY A 177 -13.90 14.80 -11.44
N TYR A 178 -13.45 14.18 -10.35
CA TYR A 178 -14.12 14.21 -9.04
C TYR A 178 -13.15 14.58 -7.94
N LYS A 179 -13.67 15.20 -6.88
CA LYS A 179 -12.97 15.48 -5.61
C LYS A 179 -13.81 14.97 -4.43
N LYS A 180 -13.18 14.81 -3.28
CA LYS A 180 -13.91 14.51 -2.03
C LYS A 180 -14.65 15.75 -1.58
N SER A 181 -15.86 15.55 -1.05
CA SER A 181 -16.61 16.64 -0.43
C SER A 181 -15.86 17.16 0.80
N GLU A 182 -15.92 18.47 1.03
CA GLU A 182 -15.34 19.11 2.22
C GLU A 182 -16.13 18.78 3.49
N ILE A 183 -17.43 18.47 3.34
CA ILE A 183 -18.33 18.15 4.47
C ILE A 183 -18.17 16.67 4.87
N ASP A 184 -18.10 15.76 3.89
CA ASP A 184 -17.96 14.32 4.13
C ASP A 184 -16.96 13.72 3.15
N HIS A 185 -15.81 13.30 3.66
CA HIS A 185 -14.74 12.68 2.87
C HIS A 185 -15.11 11.32 2.24
N ASN A 186 -16.24 10.73 2.63
CA ASN A 186 -16.75 9.50 2.02
C ASN A 186 -17.69 9.76 0.83
N VAL A 187 -17.98 11.03 0.52
CA VAL A 187 -18.79 11.46 -0.62
C VAL A 187 -17.89 12.10 -1.67
N ILE A 188 -18.13 11.76 -2.94
CA ILE A 188 -17.42 12.39 -4.07
C ILE A 188 -18.35 13.38 -4.78
N VAL A 189 -17.78 14.52 -5.16
CA VAL A 189 -18.46 15.59 -5.87
C VAL A 189 -17.70 15.94 -7.15
N PRO A 190 -18.35 16.46 -8.20
CA PRO A 190 -17.65 16.91 -9.39
C PRO A 190 -16.57 17.95 -9.06
N ASP A 191 -15.45 17.82 -9.72
CA ASP A 191 -14.41 18.85 -9.77
C ASP A 191 -14.72 19.77 -10.95
N GLU A 192 -14.82 21.06 -10.72
CA GLU A 192 -15.25 22.02 -11.74
C GLU A 192 -14.31 22.02 -12.97
N TYR A 193 -13.01 22.08 -12.76
CA TYR A 193 -12.04 22.07 -13.85
C TYR A 193 -11.91 20.68 -14.49
N ALA A 194 -11.56 19.68 -13.69
CA ALA A 194 -11.30 18.33 -14.19
C ALA A 194 -12.57 17.64 -14.70
N GLY A 195 -13.74 18.00 -14.17
CA GLY A 195 -15.03 17.50 -14.64
C GLY A 195 -15.35 17.94 -16.06
N HIS A 196 -15.13 19.23 -16.40
CA HIS A 196 -15.30 19.72 -17.76
C HIS A 196 -14.35 19.01 -18.74
N VAL A 197 -13.10 18.80 -18.38
CA VAL A 197 -12.15 18.05 -19.25
C VAL A 197 -12.64 16.63 -19.52
N VAL A 198 -13.22 15.96 -18.52
CA VAL A 198 -13.81 14.62 -18.72
C VAL A 198 -14.99 14.70 -19.70
N GLN A 199 -15.89 15.66 -19.56
CA GLN A 199 -17.00 15.86 -20.49
C GLN A 199 -16.53 16.09 -21.93
N ASP A 200 -15.50 16.91 -22.11
CA ASP A 200 -14.88 17.16 -23.41
C ASP A 200 -14.29 15.89 -24.02
N ILE A 201 -13.57 15.07 -23.23
CA ILE A 201 -13.04 13.79 -23.68
C ILE A 201 -14.17 12.90 -24.23
N PHE A 202 -15.28 12.76 -23.49
CA PHE A 202 -16.41 11.96 -23.94
C PHE A 202 -17.07 12.54 -25.18
N CYS A 203 -17.18 13.86 -25.29
CA CYS A 203 -17.68 14.55 -26.46
C CYS A 203 -16.82 14.31 -27.70
N TRP A 204 -15.49 14.43 -27.58
CA TRP A 204 -14.57 14.21 -28.69
C TRP A 204 -14.56 12.77 -29.18
N ILE A 205 -14.59 11.78 -28.26
CA ILE A 205 -14.70 10.35 -28.64
C ILE A 205 -16.05 10.12 -29.37
N LYS A 206 -17.15 10.65 -28.85
CA LYS A 206 -18.45 10.55 -29.49
C LYS A 206 -18.48 11.13 -30.91
N ASN A 207 -17.68 12.18 -31.15
CA ASN A 207 -17.52 12.82 -32.45
C ASN A 207 -16.47 12.11 -33.34
N GLY A 208 -15.97 10.95 -32.96
CA GLY A 208 -15.06 10.10 -33.76
C GLY A 208 -13.60 10.44 -33.66
N MET A 209 -13.16 11.29 -32.70
CA MET A 209 -11.74 11.57 -32.49
C MET A 209 -11.05 10.38 -31.85
N SER A 210 -9.87 10.00 -32.36
CA SER A 210 -9.07 8.90 -31.82
C SER A 210 -8.48 9.27 -30.45
N LEU A 211 -8.14 8.24 -29.65
CA LEU A 211 -7.54 8.44 -28.32
C LEU A 211 -6.19 9.16 -28.39
N ASP A 212 -5.41 8.87 -29.45
CA ASP A 212 -4.12 9.53 -29.71
C ASP A 212 -4.31 11.03 -30.00
N ALA A 213 -5.21 11.34 -30.93
CA ALA A 213 -5.53 12.73 -31.27
C ALA A 213 -6.07 13.53 -30.06
N ILE A 214 -6.85 12.87 -29.18
CA ILE A 214 -7.34 13.50 -27.94
C ILE A 214 -6.17 13.77 -26.98
N SER A 215 -5.28 12.80 -26.79
CA SER A 215 -4.12 13.00 -25.90
C SER A 215 -3.22 14.12 -26.39
N ASP A 216 -2.95 14.20 -27.70
CA ASP A 216 -2.15 15.26 -28.30
C ASP A 216 -2.85 16.61 -28.16
N LYS A 217 -4.14 16.68 -28.42
CA LYS A 217 -4.94 17.91 -28.24
C LYS A 217 -4.89 18.42 -26.81
N LEU A 218 -5.05 17.53 -25.80
CA LEU A 218 -4.97 17.90 -24.39
C LEU A 218 -3.58 18.43 -24.02
N ASN A 219 -2.51 17.84 -24.57
CA ASN A 219 -1.15 18.27 -24.35
C ASN A 219 -0.87 19.63 -25.01
N VAL A 220 -1.35 19.85 -26.25
CA VAL A 220 -1.20 21.14 -26.96
C VAL A 220 -1.96 22.26 -26.23
N LEU A 221 -3.14 21.96 -25.67
CA LEU A 221 -3.91 22.90 -24.87
C LEU A 221 -3.30 23.18 -23.49
N GLY A 222 -2.23 22.49 -23.09
CA GLY A 222 -1.58 22.64 -21.78
C GLY A 222 -2.45 22.12 -20.61
N ILE A 223 -3.45 21.26 -20.88
CA ILE A 223 -4.32 20.69 -19.84
C ILE A 223 -3.54 19.67 -19.04
N LEU A 224 -3.52 19.83 -17.71
CA LEU A 224 -2.79 18.93 -16.83
C LEU A 224 -3.32 17.49 -16.87
N SER A 225 -2.43 16.53 -17.04
CA SER A 225 -2.80 15.11 -16.96
C SER A 225 -3.27 14.74 -15.56
N PRO A 226 -3.99 13.63 -15.36
CA PRO A 226 -4.53 13.25 -14.05
C PRO A 226 -3.48 13.19 -12.95
N MET A 227 -2.24 12.80 -13.27
CA MET A 227 -1.15 12.77 -12.32
C MET A 227 -0.60 14.17 -12.04
N ALA A 228 -0.39 14.97 -13.09
CA ALA A 228 0.09 16.35 -12.95
C ALA A 228 -0.89 17.20 -12.15
N TYR A 229 -2.21 17.02 -12.40
CA TYR A 229 -3.27 17.73 -11.69
C TYR A 229 -3.31 17.40 -10.19
N LYS A 230 -3.16 16.13 -9.81
CA LYS A 230 -3.08 15.73 -8.40
C LYS A 230 -1.88 16.34 -7.69
N LEU A 231 -0.73 16.35 -8.35
CA LEU A 231 0.48 16.94 -7.79
C LEU A 231 0.38 18.47 -7.67
N SER A 232 -0.25 19.16 -8.64
CA SER A 232 -0.48 20.60 -8.56
C SER A 232 -1.42 21.00 -7.42
N ASN A 233 -2.36 20.12 -7.07
CA ASN A 233 -3.25 20.30 -5.92
C ASN A 233 -2.59 19.92 -4.58
N GLY A 234 -1.29 19.61 -4.55
CA GLY A 234 -0.56 19.26 -3.33
C GLY A 234 -0.84 17.87 -2.78
N GLU A 235 -1.53 17.00 -3.54
CA GLU A 235 -1.78 15.62 -3.13
C GLU A 235 -0.46 14.82 -3.08
N ASN A 236 -0.18 14.12 -1.97
CA ASN A 236 0.98 13.23 -1.86
C ASN A 236 0.75 11.93 -2.63
N TYR A 237 0.49 12.04 -3.93
CA TYR A 237 0.19 10.92 -4.81
C TYR A 237 1.47 10.24 -5.28
N LYS A 238 1.71 9.00 -4.82
CA LYS A 238 2.85 8.16 -5.21
C LYS A 238 2.36 6.97 -6.03
N THR A 239 3.00 6.71 -7.16
CA THR A 239 2.74 5.52 -7.97
C THR A 239 3.97 4.61 -8.00
N ALA A 240 3.76 3.32 -8.25
CA ALA A 240 4.85 2.35 -8.48
C ALA A 240 5.56 2.54 -9.84
N PHE A 241 4.97 3.32 -10.75
CA PHE A 241 5.56 3.62 -12.05
C PHE A 241 6.63 4.70 -11.90
N GLN A 242 7.73 4.56 -12.65
CA GLN A 242 8.74 5.59 -12.74
C GLN A 242 8.11 6.89 -13.25
N LYS A 243 8.38 7.98 -12.56
CA LYS A 243 7.98 9.31 -13.02
C LYS A 243 8.78 9.61 -14.28
N LYS A 244 8.09 9.92 -15.38
CA LYS A 244 8.71 10.61 -16.51
C LYS A 244 8.92 12.07 -16.12
N ASP A 245 9.92 12.69 -16.69
CA ASP A 245 10.22 14.11 -16.47
C ASP A 245 9.03 15.00 -16.86
N GLU A 246 8.25 14.58 -17.87
CA GLU A 246 7.02 15.23 -18.29
C GLU A 246 5.80 14.35 -18.03
N LEU A 247 4.85 14.89 -17.28
CA LEU A 247 3.59 14.22 -16.90
C LEU A 247 2.49 14.54 -17.92
N LEU A 248 2.68 14.14 -19.17
CA LEU A 248 1.76 14.40 -20.28
C LEU A 248 0.59 13.42 -20.30
N TRP A 249 -0.47 13.82 -21.03
CA TRP A 249 -1.55 12.91 -21.38
C TRP A 249 -1.06 11.81 -22.31
N THR A 250 -1.60 10.63 -22.15
CA THR A 250 -1.35 9.47 -22.99
C THR A 250 -2.67 8.86 -23.43
N PRO A 251 -2.73 8.16 -24.58
CA PRO A 251 -3.94 7.47 -25.05
C PRO A 251 -4.48 6.47 -24.00
N VAL A 252 -3.57 5.85 -23.23
CA VAL A 252 -3.93 4.95 -22.14
C VAL A 252 -4.66 5.68 -21.01
N ALA A 253 -4.24 6.91 -20.66
CA ALA A 253 -4.92 7.72 -19.65
C ALA A 253 -6.32 8.12 -20.12
N VAL A 254 -6.45 8.55 -21.37
CA VAL A 254 -7.75 8.88 -22.01
C VAL A 254 -8.67 7.65 -22.01
N ARG A 255 -8.15 6.48 -22.42
CA ARG A 255 -8.92 5.22 -22.41
C ARG A 255 -9.41 4.84 -21.02
N ARG A 256 -8.56 4.98 -19.99
CA ARG A 256 -8.94 4.68 -18.59
C ARG A 256 -10.10 5.57 -18.12
N ILE A 257 -10.12 6.83 -18.53
CA ILE A 257 -11.24 7.74 -18.26
C ILE A 257 -12.46 7.26 -19.02
N ALA A 258 -12.37 7.09 -20.33
CA ALA A 258 -13.49 6.74 -21.20
C ALA A 258 -14.16 5.39 -20.85
N THR A 259 -13.45 4.45 -20.23
CA THR A 259 -13.97 3.12 -19.84
C THR A 259 -14.42 3.03 -18.39
N ASN A 260 -14.31 4.10 -17.60
CA ASN A 260 -14.67 4.06 -16.20
C ASN A 260 -16.13 4.46 -15.98
N ILE A 261 -16.94 3.52 -15.51
CA ILE A 261 -18.37 3.70 -15.27
C ILE A 261 -18.70 4.74 -14.18
N ILE A 262 -17.73 5.12 -13.36
CA ILE A 262 -17.93 6.11 -12.28
C ILE A 262 -18.49 7.44 -12.80
N TYR A 263 -18.13 7.81 -14.03
CA TYR A 263 -18.60 9.05 -14.65
C TYR A 263 -20.10 9.08 -14.94
N THR A 264 -20.79 7.94 -14.87
CA THR A 264 -22.25 7.82 -14.99
C THR A 264 -22.99 7.93 -13.66
N GLY A 265 -22.30 8.29 -12.56
CA GLY A 265 -22.89 8.30 -11.23
C GLY A 265 -22.94 6.92 -10.56
N THR A 266 -22.32 5.90 -11.17
CA THR A 266 -22.27 4.53 -10.62
C THR A 266 -20.95 4.29 -9.93
N LEU A 267 -20.97 4.10 -8.62
CA LEU A 267 -19.79 3.79 -7.80
C LEU A 267 -19.56 2.29 -7.74
N VAL A 268 -18.41 1.81 -8.21
CA VAL A 268 -18.03 0.39 -8.19
C VAL A 268 -16.74 0.22 -7.39
N GLN A 269 -16.84 -0.46 -6.26
CA GLN A 269 -15.74 -0.64 -5.31
C GLN A 269 -15.56 -2.12 -4.93
N GLY A 270 -14.52 -2.43 -4.14
CA GLY A 270 -14.29 -3.77 -3.60
C GLY A 270 -13.88 -4.81 -4.66
N LYS A 271 -13.35 -4.39 -5.80
CA LYS A 271 -12.91 -5.27 -6.91
C LYS A 271 -11.80 -6.24 -6.50
N PHE A 272 -10.96 -5.87 -5.55
CA PHE A 272 -9.80 -6.65 -5.12
C PHE A 272 -9.89 -7.01 -3.64
N THR A 273 -9.26 -8.14 -3.29
CA THR A 273 -9.04 -8.59 -1.91
C THR A 273 -7.62 -9.11 -1.75
N THR A 274 -7.20 -9.38 -0.51
CA THR A 274 -5.98 -10.14 -0.21
C THR A 274 -6.36 -11.45 0.47
N PRO A 275 -5.61 -12.56 0.28
CA PRO A 275 -5.92 -13.87 0.88
C PRO A 275 -6.05 -13.80 2.40
N ASN A 276 -5.09 -13.12 3.04
CA ASN A 276 -5.05 -12.93 4.49
C ASN A 276 -4.29 -11.64 4.85
N HIS A 277 -4.10 -11.35 6.14
CA HIS A 277 -3.41 -10.17 6.64
C HIS A 277 -1.89 -10.18 6.35
N LYS A 278 -1.29 -11.34 6.11
CA LYS A 278 0.15 -11.51 5.84
C LYS A 278 0.49 -11.33 4.35
N VAL A 279 -0.43 -11.71 3.46
CA VAL A 279 -0.20 -11.70 2.00
C VAL A 279 -0.72 -10.41 1.39
N LYS A 280 0.19 -9.61 0.81
CA LYS A 280 -0.13 -8.32 0.19
C LYS A 280 -0.60 -8.42 -1.27
N THR A 281 -0.47 -9.60 -1.89
CA THR A 281 -0.90 -9.83 -3.28
C THR A 281 -2.40 -9.64 -3.42
N LYS A 282 -2.80 -8.73 -4.32
CA LYS A 282 -4.20 -8.45 -4.60
C LYS A 282 -4.78 -9.49 -5.55
N ILE A 283 -5.93 -10.06 -5.20
CA ILE A 283 -6.70 -11.01 -6.02
C ILE A 283 -7.97 -10.30 -6.48
N LEU A 284 -8.30 -10.40 -7.77
CA LEU A 284 -9.54 -9.89 -8.33
C LEU A 284 -10.72 -10.74 -7.83
N LYS A 285 -11.75 -10.10 -7.27
CA LYS A 285 -12.99 -10.78 -6.88
C LYS A 285 -13.88 -11.00 -8.11
N PRO A 286 -14.72 -12.04 -8.13
CA PRO A 286 -15.81 -12.17 -9.11
C PRO A 286 -16.69 -10.92 -9.11
N GLN A 287 -17.25 -10.58 -10.26
CA GLN A 287 -18.02 -9.33 -10.44
C GLN A 287 -19.25 -9.27 -9.52
N GLU A 288 -19.87 -10.42 -9.23
CA GLU A 288 -21.05 -10.52 -8.34
C GLU A 288 -20.72 -10.08 -6.89
N LYS A 289 -19.42 -10.10 -6.52
CA LYS A 289 -18.96 -9.69 -5.19
C LYS A 289 -18.43 -8.25 -5.15
N TRP A 290 -18.60 -7.49 -6.21
CA TRP A 290 -18.26 -6.07 -6.18
C TRP A 290 -19.37 -5.28 -5.54
N ALA A 291 -19.02 -4.25 -4.79
CA ALA A 291 -20.01 -3.28 -4.28
C ALA A 291 -20.34 -2.30 -5.40
N VAL A 292 -21.57 -2.33 -5.90
CA VAL A 292 -22.06 -1.48 -6.98
C VAL A 292 -23.22 -0.63 -6.45
N CYS A 293 -23.05 0.69 -6.45
CA CYS A 293 -24.06 1.64 -6.04
C CYS A 293 -24.39 2.55 -7.22
N HIS A 294 -25.61 2.42 -7.74
CA HIS A 294 -26.11 3.28 -8.82
C HIS A 294 -26.61 4.63 -8.27
N ASN A 295 -26.52 5.68 -9.07
CA ASN A 295 -26.95 7.05 -8.70
C ASN A 295 -26.36 7.50 -7.34
N ASN A 296 -25.12 7.13 -7.09
CA ASN A 296 -24.43 7.39 -5.83
C ASN A 296 -23.96 8.85 -5.73
N HIS A 297 -23.60 9.44 -6.85
CA HIS A 297 -23.05 10.79 -6.95
C HIS A 297 -23.48 11.44 -8.26
N GLU A 298 -23.26 12.74 -8.39
CA GLU A 298 -23.58 13.48 -9.60
C GLU A 298 -22.81 12.95 -10.81
N ALA A 299 -23.53 12.62 -11.88
CA ALA A 299 -22.96 12.08 -13.11
C ALA A 299 -22.35 13.19 -13.96
N LEU A 300 -21.11 13.05 -14.40
CA LEU A 300 -20.49 13.95 -15.38
C LEU A 300 -20.95 13.64 -16.81
N VAL A 301 -21.35 12.40 -17.07
CA VAL A 301 -21.73 11.92 -18.41
C VAL A 301 -22.99 11.06 -18.31
N SER A 302 -23.92 11.26 -19.26
CA SER A 302 -25.12 10.42 -19.31
C SER A 302 -24.78 8.96 -19.65
N LEU A 303 -25.55 8.00 -19.11
CA LEU A 303 -25.39 6.59 -19.40
C LEU A 303 -25.43 6.28 -20.91
N ARG A 304 -26.28 7.00 -21.64
CA ARG A 304 -26.41 6.89 -23.12
C ARG A 304 -25.08 7.28 -23.80
N THR A 305 -24.50 8.40 -23.43
CA THR A 305 -23.21 8.85 -23.98
C THR A 305 -22.10 7.85 -23.66
N PHE A 306 -22.06 7.37 -22.42
CA PHE A 306 -21.11 6.34 -22.02
C PHE A 306 -21.23 5.08 -22.87
N GLN A 307 -22.45 4.55 -23.08
CA GLN A 307 -22.68 3.37 -23.92
C GLN A 307 -22.27 3.58 -25.38
N ILE A 308 -22.52 4.76 -25.95
CA ILE A 308 -22.06 5.09 -27.30
C ILE A 308 -20.52 5.03 -27.36
N VAL A 309 -19.85 5.65 -26.39
CA VAL A 309 -18.39 5.65 -26.31
C VAL A 309 -17.83 4.22 -26.16
N GLN A 310 -18.46 3.36 -25.31
CA GLN A 310 -18.02 1.96 -25.20
C GLN A 310 -18.12 1.22 -26.55
N ARG A 311 -19.20 1.43 -27.28
CA ARG A 311 -19.36 0.83 -28.62
C ARG A 311 -18.27 1.32 -29.59
N LEU A 312 -17.98 2.62 -29.62
CA LEU A 312 -16.93 3.18 -30.47
C LEU A 312 -15.55 2.62 -30.09
N LEU A 313 -15.27 2.46 -28.80
CA LEU A 313 -13.99 1.90 -28.32
C LEU A 313 -13.85 0.38 -28.57
N SER A 314 -14.97 -0.33 -28.80
CA SER A 314 -14.95 -1.76 -29.14
C SER A 314 -14.73 -2.03 -30.62
N VAL A 315 -14.95 -1.02 -31.49
CA VAL A 315 -14.70 -1.12 -32.92
C VAL A 315 -13.19 -1.02 -33.19
N ASP A 316 -12.62 -2.00 -33.88
CA ASP A 316 -11.22 -1.97 -34.27
C ASP A 316 -11.01 -1.02 -35.46
N MET A 317 -10.55 0.20 -35.14
CA MET A 317 -10.27 1.27 -36.11
C MET A 317 -8.78 1.30 -36.50
N ARG A 318 -7.98 0.29 -36.17
CA ARG A 318 -6.56 0.27 -36.52
C ARG A 318 -6.39 0.12 -38.04
N MET A 319 -5.52 0.95 -38.60
CA MET A 319 -5.13 0.81 -40.03
C MET A 319 -4.32 -0.45 -40.23
N ALA A 320 -4.57 -1.15 -41.34
CA ALA A 320 -3.74 -2.26 -41.73
C ALA A 320 -2.31 -1.78 -42.04
N PRO A 321 -1.25 -2.58 -41.74
CA PRO A 321 0.12 -2.23 -42.06
C PRO A 321 0.28 -1.89 -43.55
N GLY A 322 0.87 -0.71 -43.83
CA GLY A 322 1.12 -0.25 -45.20
C GLY A 322 -0.06 0.43 -45.91
N LYS A 323 -1.07 0.85 -45.17
CA LYS A 323 -2.21 1.65 -45.67
C LYS A 323 -2.37 2.98 -44.96
N ASP A 324 -2.63 4.03 -45.74
CA ASP A 324 -2.72 5.42 -45.22
C ASP A 324 -4.15 5.86 -44.89
N SER A 325 -5.16 4.99 -45.10
CA SER A 325 -6.56 5.33 -44.86
C SER A 325 -7.36 4.20 -44.25
N ILE A 326 -8.31 4.55 -43.38
CA ILE A 326 -9.31 3.63 -42.84
C ILE A 326 -10.45 3.51 -43.85
N TYR A 327 -10.83 2.29 -44.25
CA TYR A 327 -11.97 2.08 -45.14
C TYR A 327 -13.28 2.35 -44.35
N LEU A 328 -14.32 2.81 -45.09
CA LEU A 328 -15.61 3.22 -44.53
C LEU A 328 -16.29 2.15 -43.63
N LEU A 329 -16.03 0.88 -43.91
CA LEU A 329 -16.58 -0.27 -43.20
C LEU A 329 -15.55 -1.01 -42.32
N SER A 330 -14.38 -0.42 -42.06
CA SER A 330 -13.37 -1.00 -41.16
C SER A 330 -13.94 -1.16 -39.76
N GLY A 331 -13.88 -2.37 -39.20
CA GLY A 331 -14.40 -2.69 -37.88
C GLY A 331 -15.93 -2.87 -37.78
N ILE A 332 -16.67 -2.64 -38.85
CA ILE A 332 -18.13 -2.82 -38.94
C ILE A 332 -18.49 -4.09 -39.73
N ALA A 333 -17.74 -4.36 -40.81
CA ALA A 333 -17.98 -5.54 -41.64
C ALA A 333 -17.33 -6.76 -40.99
N VAL A 334 -18.11 -7.76 -40.64
CA VAL A 334 -17.66 -9.05 -40.09
C VAL A 334 -17.97 -10.15 -41.08
N CYS A 335 -16.94 -10.91 -41.50
CA CYS A 335 -17.15 -12.10 -42.34
C CYS A 335 -17.63 -13.27 -41.47
N LEU A 336 -18.90 -13.66 -41.67
CA LEU A 336 -19.52 -14.76 -40.89
C LEU A 336 -18.80 -16.11 -41.04
N SER A 337 -18.07 -16.31 -42.15
CA SER A 337 -17.31 -17.54 -42.39
C SER A 337 -15.95 -17.59 -41.68
N LEU A 338 -15.47 -16.45 -41.16
CA LEU A 338 -14.15 -16.33 -40.48
C LEU A 338 -14.25 -16.19 -38.99
N ILE A 339 -15.44 -16.25 -38.39
CA ILE A 339 -15.66 -16.15 -36.95
C ILE A 339 -14.92 -17.27 -36.16
N HIS A 340 -14.56 -18.36 -36.80
CA HIS A 340 -13.90 -19.50 -36.17
C HIS A 340 -12.36 -19.54 -36.38
N ILE A 341 -11.74 -18.50 -36.92
CA ILE A 341 -10.28 -18.48 -37.19
C ILE A 341 -9.50 -17.61 -36.20
N SER A 342 -10.12 -17.03 -35.22
CA SER A 342 -9.46 -16.26 -34.14
C SER A 342 -9.50 -17.02 -32.81
N GLU A 343 -8.76 -18.13 -32.71
CA GLU A 343 -8.19 -18.66 -31.49
C GLU A 343 -6.69 -18.38 -31.45
#